data_78610395e806d778e6acd72a13cab9da
#
_entry.id   78610395e806d778e6acd72a13cab9da
#
_cell.length_a   1.000
_cell.length_b   1.000
_cell.length_c   1.000
_cell.angle_alpha   90.00
_cell.angle_beta   90.00
_cell.angle_gamma   90.00
#
_symmetry.space_group_name_H-M   'P 1'
#
loop_
_entity.id
_entity.type
_entity.pdbx_description
1 polymer ?
#
loop_
_entity_poly.entity_id
_entity_poly.type
_entity_poly.pdbx_seq_one_letter_code
_entity_poly.pdbx_strand_id
1 'polypeptide(L)'
;LVVENGYAVLPVFVDGVCRSVCRRAIDPDAEPRYQNSRGAMQLWNSAAMECAAGKALFVTEGIFDALSLEELGFPAVALCGAANTGRLMQALDAREVKPEKVILAGDADAAGQGMNEKLREQLTARGIACAVLALPDGCKDVNEVLVQNRDVLQAACEAATAPQEVQQQPTLEDEFLAYLGRRGGAAVMSTGIAGLDKALDGGLHAGLTVLGAVSSMGKTSLMLQMADTLAAAGRNVLFITIEMSRMELIAKSAVRGTRERARPLLDGKLPEEKVRGLISAYRKKTGGRVELWEPDALLTPAFLDEKVSAFCEQHENPVLFLDYLQLVAPARAGMTEKQTADAAVAMIKQLARRYDMPVIAASSLNREAYRPGSAALPIFRLGPFSL
;
A
#
# COMPACT_ATOMS: atom_id res chain seq x y z
N LEU A 1 -47.89 2.69 12.42
CA LEU A 1 -48.03 2.72 10.95
C LEU A 1 -49.52 2.77 10.62
N VAL A 2 -49.93 3.76 9.84
CA VAL A 2 -51.33 3.90 9.37
C VAL A 2 -51.33 3.85 7.85
N VAL A 3 -52.30 3.18 7.27
CA VAL A 3 -52.48 3.14 5.81
C VAL A 3 -53.60 4.10 5.46
N GLU A 4 -53.32 5.09 4.62
CA GLU A 4 -54.29 6.10 4.17
C GLU A 4 -54.09 6.37 2.69
N ASN A 5 -55.19 6.30 1.91
CA ASN A 5 -55.24 6.61 0.48
C ASN A 5 -54.11 5.91 -0.35
N GLY A 6 -53.82 4.64 -0.08
CA GLY A 6 -52.78 3.89 -0.78
C GLY A 6 -51.34 4.17 -0.33
N TYR A 7 -51.16 4.91 0.75
CA TYR A 7 -49.88 5.22 1.33
C TYR A 7 -49.73 4.64 2.75
N ALA A 8 -48.57 4.11 3.06
CA ALA A 8 -48.12 3.89 4.43
C ALA A 8 -47.67 5.24 5.00
N VAL A 9 -48.32 5.67 6.09
CA VAL A 9 -48.08 6.96 6.73
C VAL A 9 -47.21 6.77 7.94
N LEU A 10 -46.05 7.42 7.96
CA LEU A 10 -45.00 7.33 8.96
C LEU A 10 -44.82 8.69 9.66
N PRO A 11 -45.41 8.89 10.84
CA PRO A 11 -45.22 10.13 11.58
C PRO A 11 -43.81 10.17 12.19
N VAL A 12 -43.23 11.37 12.19
CA VAL A 12 -41.96 11.68 12.82
C VAL A 12 -42.20 12.51 14.06
N PHE A 13 -41.94 11.95 15.21
CA PHE A 13 -42.15 12.59 16.50
C PHE A 13 -40.82 13.20 17.01
N VAL A 14 -40.92 14.40 17.60
CA VAL A 14 -39.87 15.05 18.38
C VAL A 14 -40.55 15.52 19.67
N ASP A 15 -40.01 15.09 20.79
CA ASP A 15 -40.54 15.38 22.14
C ASP A 15 -42.05 15.09 22.27
N GLY A 16 -42.47 13.94 21.74
CA GLY A 16 -43.87 13.49 21.77
C GLY A 16 -44.81 14.22 20.82
N VAL A 17 -44.35 15.21 20.05
CA VAL A 17 -45.14 15.97 19.08
C VAL A 17 -44.82 15.53 17.66
N CYS A 18 -45.81 15.19 16.86
CA CYS A 18 -45.64 14.92 15.43
C CYS A 18 -45.19 16.19 14.70
N ARG A 19 -43.96 16.24 14.22
CA ARG A 19 -43.35 17.39 13.55
C ARG A 19 -43.34 17.27 12.04
N SER A 20 -43.27 16.05 11.53
CA SER A 20 -43.33 15.79 10.08
C SER A 20 -43.91 14.39 9.81
N VAL A 21 -44.29 14.17 8.58
CA VAL A 21 -44.88 12.91 8.13
C VAL A 21 -44.20 12.50 6.83
N CYS A 22 -43.75 11.27 6.77
CA CYS A 22 -43.36 10.62 5.54
C CYS A 22 -44.45 9.67 5.09
N ARG A 23 -44.82 9.70 3.81
CA ARG A 23 -45.77 8.78 3.18
C ARG A 23 -45.00 7.97 2.10
N ARG A 24 -45.15 6.66 2.13
CA ARG A 24 -44.63 5.78 1.08
C ARG A 24 -45.82 5.11 0.38
N ALA A 25 -45.84 5.19 -0.93
CA ALA A 25 -46.85 4.48 -1.73
C ALA A 25 -46.72 2.96 -1.49
N ILE A 26 -47.87 2.29 -1.31
CA ILE A 26 -47.93 0.84 -1.18
C ILE A 26 -47.75 0.18 -2.54
N ASP A 27 -48.29 0.81 -3.58
CA ASP A 27 -48.08 0.40 -4.94
C ASP A 27 -46.63 0.72 -5.36
N PRO A 28 -45.85 -0.29 -5.76
CA PRO A 28 -44.45 -0.08 -6.15
C PRO A 28 -44.29 0.79 -7.41
N ASP A 29 -45.33 0.87 -8.26
CA ASP A 29 -45.33 1.61 -9.51
C ASP A 29 -45.88 3.03 -9.37
N ALA A 30 -46.29 3.43 -8.17
CA ALA A 30 -46.83 4.76 -7.93
C ALA A 30 -45.73 5.85 -7.96
N GLU A 31 -46.04 6.94 -8.66
CA GLU A 31 -45.21 8.16 -8.67
C GLU A 31 -45.98 9.35 -8.06
N PRO A 32 -45.38 10.09 -7.10
CA PRO A 32 -44.06 9.83 -6.46
C PRO A 32 -44.17 8.71 -5.41
N ARG A 33 -43.13 7.90 -5.34
CA ARG A 33 -43.03 6.78 -4.40
C ARG A 33 -43.02 7.26 -2.93
N TYR A 34 -42.45 8.45 -2.69
CA TYR A 34 -42.41 9.08 -1.37
C TYR A 34 -43.02 10.48 -1.41
N GLN A 35 -43.76 10.82 -0.36
CA GLN A 35 -44.30 12.15 -0.12
C GLN A 35 -43.96 12.58 1.31
N ASN A 36 -43.23 13.66 1.45
CA ASN A 36 -42.91 14.21 2.75
C ASN A 36 -43.74 15.45 3.04
N SER A 37 -44.06 15.70 4.32
CA SER A 37 -44.64 16.94 4.74
C SER A 37 -43.78 18.14 4.34
N ARG A 38 -44.44 19.33 4.13
CA ARG A 38 -43.69 20.55 3.82
C ARG A 38 -42.73 20.93 4.93
N GLY A 39 -41.53 21.35 4.57
CA GLY A 39 -40.48 21.76 5.50
C GLY A 39 -39.36 20.72 5.61
N ALA A 40 -38.37 21.00 6.45
CA ALA A 40 -37.25 20.09 6.64
C ALA A 40 -37.67 18.90 7.49
N MET A 41 -37.46 17.69 6.97
CA MET A 41 -37.70 16.46 7.69
C MET A 41 -36.84 16.42 8.97
N GLN A 42 -37.42 15.87 10.03
CA GLN A 42 -36.72 15.62 11.28
C GLN A 42 -36.06 14.21 11.28
N LEU A 43 -35.23 13.93 12.27
CA LEU A 43 -34.75 12.58 12.48
C LEU A 43 -35.91 11.67 12.90
N TRP A 44 -36.07 10.55 12.23
CA TRP A 44 -37.06 9.57 12.64
C TRP A 44 -36.52 8.73 13.80
N ASN A 45 -37.36 8.48 14.82
CA ASN A 45 -37.03 7.67 15.99
C ASN A 45 -35.84 8.20 16.81
N SER A 46 -35.75 9.51 17.00
CA SER A 46 -34.68 10.10 17.81
C SER A 46 -34.64 9.57 19.27
N ALA A 47 -35.74 9.01 19.77
CA ALA A 47 -35.80 8.34 21.06
C ALA A 47 -34.93 7.07 21.14
N ALA A 48 -34.64 6.42 20.02
CA ALA A 48 -33.74 5.27 19.98
C ALA A 48 -32.32 5.61 20.50
N MET A 49 -31.92 6.87 20.43
CA MET A 49 -30.64 7.32 20.99
C MET A 49 -30.57 7.15 22.53
N GLU A 50 -31.71 7.24 23.23
CA GLU A 50 -31.80 7.01 24.69
C GLU A 50 -31.67 5.51 25.00
N CYS A 51 -32.31 4.68 24.16
CA CYS A 51 -32.19 3.22 24.27
C CYS A 51 -30.78 2.72 23.98
N ALA A 52 -30.05 3.46 23.16
CA ALA A 52 -28.66 3.15 22.77
C ALA A 52 -27.60 3.74 23.70
N ALA A 53 -27.99 4.40 24.81
CA ALA A 53 -27.03 4.93 25.79
C ALA A 53 -26.11 3.82 26.30
N GLY A 54 -24.80 3.94 26.09
CA GLY A 54 -23.81 2.91 26.45
C GLY A 54 -23.91 1.62 25.61
N LYS A 55 -24.58 1.65 24.46
CA LYS A 55 -24.73 0.54 23.51
C LYS A 55 -24.52 1.03 22.07
N ALA A 56 -24.72 0.14 21.11
CA ALA A 56 -24.67 0.52 19.69
C ALA A 56 -25.96 1.20 19.22
N LEU A 57 -25.82 2.27 18.42
CA LEU A 57 -26.89 2.96 17.72
C LEU A 57 -26.71 2.77 16.21
N PHE A 58 -27.73 2.32 15.53
CA PHE A 58 -27.75 2.27 14.07
C PHE A 58 -28.24 3.58 13.47
N VAL A 59 -27.64 4.02 12.38
CA VAL A 59 -28.03 5.22 11.65
C VAL A 59 -28.24 4.85 10.19
N THR A 60 -29.47 5.05 9.70
CA THR A 60 -29.89 4.75 8.33
C THR A 60 -30.23 6.03 7.55
N GLU A 61 -30.31 5.93 6.24
CA GLU A 61 -30.83 7.01 5.42
C GLU A 61 -32.36 7.06 5.45
N GLY A 62 -33.01 5.91 5.28
CA GLY A 62 -34.44 5.74 5.17
C GLY A 62 -35.13 5.24 6.42
N ILE A 63 -36.42 5.57 6.57
CA ILE A 63 -37.23 5.12 7.73
C ILE A 63 -37.47 3.61 7.70
N PHE A 64 -37.60 3.01 6.52
CA PHE A 64 -37.86 1.57 6.40
C PHE A 64 -36.66 0.73 6.82
N ASP A 65 -35.44 1.23 6.56
CA ASP A 65 -34.22 0.59 7.02
C ASP A 65 -34.10 0.63 8.54
N ALA A 66 -34.43 1.79 9.14
CA ALA A 66 -34.46 1.89 10.59
C ALA A 66 -35.54 0.99 11.21
N LEU A 67 -36.74 0.89 10.61
CA LEU A 67 -37.80 -0.02 11.04
C LEU A 67 -37.33 -1.49 10.95
N SER A 68 -36.59 -1.85 9.91
CA SER A 68 -36.05 -3.20 9.73
C SER A 68 -35.07 -3.58 10.85
N LEU A 69 -34.25 -2.63 11.30
CA LEU A 69 -33.35 -2.82 12.42
C LEU A 69 -34.09 -2.88 13.77
N GLU A 70 -35.07 -2.00 13.97
CA GLU A 70 -35.92 -2.00 15.18
C GLU A 70 -36.70 -3.31 15.31
N GLU A 71 -37.18 -3.89 14.21
CA GLU A 71 -37.86 -5.20 14.19
C GLU A 71 -36.94 -6.33 14.67
N LEU A 72 -35.63 -6.20 14.47
CA LEU A 72 -34.61 -7.12 14.98
C LEU A 72 -34.14 -6.78 16.40
N GLY A 73 -34.67 -5.69 17.00
CA GLY A 73 -34.33 -5.24 18.36
C GLY A 73 -33.08 -4.36 18.43
N PHE A 74 -32.59 -3.86 17.32
CA PHE A 74 -31.45 -2.93 17.28
C PHE A 74 -31.93 -1.48 17.25
N PRO A 75 -31.53 -0.62 18.23
CA PRO A 75 -31.91 0.79 18.24
C PRO A 75 -31.44 1.51 16.99
N ALA A 76 -32.38 2.09 16.22
CA ALA A 76 -32.07 2.71 14.95
C ALA A 76 -32.74 4.08 14.78
N VAL A 77 -32.00 5.01 14.16
CA VAL A 77 -32.43 6.36 13.80
C VAL A 77 -32.29 6.53 12.29
N ALA A 78 -33.35 7.05 11.63
CA ALA A 78 -33.26 7.43 10.23
C ALA A 78 -33.02 8.93 10.08
N LEU A 79 -32.11 9.30 9.19
CA LEU A 79 -31.81 10.69 8.85
C LEU A 79 -32.93 11.36 8.08
N CYS A 80 -33.71 10.60 7.31
CA CYS A 80 -34.75 11.14 6.40
C CYS A 80 -34.15 12.13 5.39
N GLY A 81 -32.95 11.87 4.91
CA GLY A 81 -32.20 12.63 3.92
C GLY A 81 -30.80 13.04 4.37
N ALA A 82 -29.85 13.01 3.45
CA ALA A 82 -28.42 13.26 3.68
C ALA A 82 -28.11 14.65 4.28
N ALA A 83 -29.00 15.63 4.14
CA ALA A 83 -28.85 16.98 4.72
C ALA A 83 -28.97 16.98 6.26
N ASN A 84 -29.54 15.95 6.86
CA ASN A 84 -29.82 15.88 8.30
C ASN A 84 -28.65 15.35 9.15
N THR A 85 -27.49 15.09 8.57
CA THR A 85 -26.28 14.69 9.32
C THR A 85 -25.94 15.67 10.45
N GLY A 86 -26.06 16.98 10.20
CA GLY A 86 -25.84 18.01 11.23
C GLY A 86 -26.83 17.94 12.41
N ARG A 87 -28.09 17.55 12.15
CA ARG A 87 -29.08 17.35 13.22
C ARG A 87 -28.77 16.13 14.08
N LEU A 88 -28.29 15.05 13.47
CA LEU A 88 -27.83 13.89 14.21
C LEU A 88 -26.69 14.28 15.16
N MET A 89 -25.71 15.04 14.68
CA MET A 89 -24.61 15.51 15.52
C MET A 89 -25.10 16.37 16.69
N GLN A 90 -25.99 17.34 16.42
CA GLN A 90 -26.60 18.18 17.47
C GLN A 90 -27.37 17.33 18.49
N ALA A 91 -28.14 16.36 18.04
CA ALA A 91 -28.89 15.47 18.91
C ALA A 91 -27.98 14.59 19.77
N LEU A 92 -26.84 14.12 19.25
CA LEU A 92 -25.83 13.38 20.01
C LEU A 92 -25.09 14.28 21.00
N ASP A 93 -24.76 15.52 20.58
CA ASP A 93 -24.06 16.48 21.45
C ASP A 93 -24.92 16.94 22.63
N ALA A 94 -26.24 16.99 22.47
CA ALA A 94 -27.20 17.36 23.53
C ALA A 94 -27.42 16.28 24.61
N ARG A 95 -26.89 15.06 24.42
CA ARG A 95 -27.11 13.96 25.36
C ARG A 95 -25.96 13.82 26.35
N GLU A 96 -26.30 13.58 27.63
CA GLU A 96 -25.31 13.31 28.67
C GLU A 96 -24.61 11.97 28.46
N VAL A 97 -25.38 10.93 28.09
CA VAL A 97 -24.84 9.59 27.81
C VAL A 97 -24.93 9.34 26.31
N LYS A 98 -23.80 9.15 25.69
CA LYS A 98 -23.69 8.87 24.25
C LYS A 98 -23.72 7.38 23.97
N PRO A 99 -24.11 6.96 22.76
CA PRO A 99 -23.88 5.59 22.30
C PRO A 99 -22.40 5.23 22.42
N GLU A 100 -22.12 3.99 22.82
CA GLU A 100 -20.74 3.46 22.81
C GLU A 100 -20.18 3.38 21.39
N LYS A 101 -21.06 3.01 20.45
CA LYS A 101 -20.70 2.84 19.04
C LYS A 101 -21.87 3.26 18.14
N VAL A 102 -21.58 3.93 17.04
CA VAL A 102 -22.55 4.24 15.99
C VAL A 102 -22.28 3.35 14.78
N ILE A 103 -23.32 2.63 14.32
CA ILE A 103 -23.24 1.76 13.15
C ILE A 103 -23.94 2.47 11.97
N LEU A 104 -23.18 2.78 10.95
CA LEU A 104 -23.64 3.47 9.76
C LEU A 104 -24.18 2.46 8.76
N ALA A 105 -25.48 2.56 8.47
CA ALA A 105 -26.21 1.66 7.58
C ALA A 105 -26.85 2.47 6.45
N GLY A 106 -26.04 3.21 5.71
CA GLY A 106 -26.45 3.89 4.48
C GLY A 106 -26.56 2.92 3.32
N ASP A 107 -27.33 3.32 2.30
CA ASP A 107 -27.55 2.54 1.07
C ASP A 107 -26.21 2.18 0.40
N ALA A 108 -26.19 1.09 -0.35
CA ALA A 108 -24.97 0.62 -1.04
C ALA A 108 -24.57 1.48 -2.26
N ASP A 109 -25.34 2.52 -2.58
CA ASP A 109 -25.06 3.45 -3.68
C ASP A 109 -24.06 4.55 -3.27
N ALA A 110 -23.66 5.38 -4.26
CA ALA A 110 -22.69 6.45 -4.05
C ALA A 110 -23.17 7.51 -3.03
N ALA A 111 -24.49 7.74 -2.91
CA ALA A 111 -25.05 8.71 -1.96
C ALA A 111 -24.96 8.19 -0.52
N GLY A 112 -25.32 6.93 -0.28
CA GLY A 112 -25.22 6.28 1.02
C GLY A 112 -23.76 6.12 1.47
N GLN A 113 -22.85 5.78 0.56
CA GLN A 113 -21.41 5.72 0.85
C GLN A 113 -20.86 7.10 1.25
N GLY A 114 -21.20 8.15 0.53
CA GLY A 114 -20.82 9.53 0.85
C GLY A 114 -21.38 10.02 2.19
N MET A 115 -22.62 9.61 2.52
CA MET A 115 -23.22 9.85 3.83
C MET A 115 -22.43 9.15 4.95
N ASN A 116 -22.12 7.87 4.78
CA ASN A 116 -21.36 7.09 5.74
C ASN A 116 -19.98 7.71 6.00
N GLU A 117 -19.30 8.16 4.95
CA GLU A 117 -17.96 8.77 5.08
C GLU A 117 -18.02 10.10 5.85
N LYS A 118 -18.96 10.96 5.49
CA LYS A 118 -19.19 12.23 6.19
C LYS A 118 -19.54 12.04 7.67
N LEU A 119 -20.41 11.08 7.99
CA LEU A 119 -20.76 10.77 9.36
C LEU A 119 -19.58 10.19 10.13
N ARG A 120 -18.78 9.34 9.51
CA ARG A 120 -17.56 8.77 10.13
C ARG A 120 -16.60 9.88 10.55
N GLU A 121 -16.31 10.85 9.68
CA GLU A 121 -15.45 11.98 10.02
C GLU A 121 -15.99 12.77 11.21
N GLN A 122 -17.29 13.08 11.21
CA GLN A 122 -17.92 13.88 12.26
C GLN A 122 -17.99 13.16 13.61
N LEU A 123 -18.22 11.84 13.62
CA LEU A 123 -18.25 11.00 14.82
C LEU A 123 -16.84 10.81 15.40
N THR A 124 -15.86 10.54 14.53
CA THR A 124 -14.44 10.41 14.94
C THR A 124 -13.94 11.71 15.58
N ALA A 125 -14.27 12.87 15.02
CA ALA A 125 -13.91 14.17 15.61
C ALA A 125 -14.51 14.40 17.02
N ARG A 126 -15.56 13.65 17.37
CA ARG A 126 -16.22 13.69 18.69
C ARG A 126 -15.79 12.55 19.61
N GLY A 127 -14.87 11.71 19.19
CA GLY A 127 -14.42 10.54 19.95
C GLY A 127 -15.48 9.44 20.06
N ILE A 128 -16.49 9.42 19.17
CA ILE A 128 -17.51 8.37 19.13
C ILE A 128 -17.07 7.28 18.17
N ALA A 129 -16.96 6.05 18.66
CA ALA A 129 -16.61 4.89 17.83
C ALA A 129 -17.69 4.67 16.75
N CYS A 130 -17.27 4.36 15.51
CA CYS A 130 -18.22 4.08 14.43
C CYS A 130 -17.74 2.92 13.56
N ALA A 131 -18.70 2.20 12.98
CA ALA A 131 -18.49 1.17 11.98
C ALA A 131 -19.53 1.30 10.87
N VAL A 132 -19.28 0.70 9.71
CA VAL A 132 -20.27 0.58 8.64
C VAL A 132 -20.86 -0.82 8.67
N LEU A 133 -22.17 -0.93 8.56
CA LEU A 133 -22.86 -2.20 8.41
C LEU A 133 -22.52 -2.79 7.05
N ALA A 134 -21.91 -3.97 7.04
CA ALA A 134 -21.65 -4.69 5.79
C ALA A 134 -22.93 -5.37 5.30
N LEU A 135 -23.46 -4.90 4.17
CA LEU A 135 -24.60 -5.54 3.50
C LEU A 135 -24.06 -6.67 2.57
N PRO A 136 -24.84 -7.75 2.39
CA PRO A 136 -24.51 -8.80 1.43
C PRO A 136 -24.46 -8.27 0.00
N ASP A 137 -23.60 -8.90 -0.82
CA ASP A 137 -23.48 -8.56 -2.24
C ASP A 137 -24.84 -8.68 -2.94
N GLY A 138 -25.18 -7.65 -3.72
CA GLY A 138 -26.42 -7.60 -4.48
C GLY A 138 -27.62 -7.01 -3.74
N CYS A 139 -27.51 -6.66 -2.46
CA CYS A 139 -28.53 -5.94 -1.71
C CYS A 139 -28.23 -4.44 -1.68
N LYS A 140 -29.25 -3.62 -1.91
CA LYS A 140 -29.11 -2.17 -1.98
C LYS A 140 -29.18 -1.53 -0.58
N ASP A 141 -30.10 -1.97 0.25
CA ASP A 141 -30.41 -1.38 1.54
C ASP A 141 -30.74 -2.44 2.59
N VAL A 142 -30.86 -2.02 3.85
CA VAL A 142 -31.14 -2.89 5.00
C VAL A 142 -32.49 -3.57 4.89
N ASN A 143 -33.51 -2.86 4.38
CA ASN A 143 -34.85 -3.40 4.24
C ASN A 143 -34.90 -4.54 3.21
N GLU A 144 -34.16 -4.42 2.13
CA GLU A 144 -34.04 -5.47 1.13
C GLU A 144 -33.40 -6.75 1.74
N VAL A 145 -32.36 -6.62 2.54
CA VAL A 145 -31.74 -7.76 3.24
C VAL A 145 -32.72 -8.42 4.18
N LEU A 146 -33.50 -7.63 4.95
CA LEU A 146 -34.53 -8.18 5.88
C LEU A 146 -35.54 -9.04 5.14
N VAL A 147 -36.04 -8.52 3.98
CA VAL A 147 -37.06 -9.18 3.16
C VAL A 147 -36.51 -10.47 2.53
N GLN A 148 -35.25 -10.45 2.09
CA GLN A 148 -34.64 -11.60 1.46
C GLN A 148 -34.21 -12.67 2.48
N ASN A 149 -33.57 -12.27 3.57
CA ASN A 149 -33.06 -13.19 4.59
C ASN A 149 -32.86 -12.50 5.95
N ARG A 150 -33.84 -12.67 6.85
CA ARG A 150 -33.80 -12.11 8.20
C ARG A 150 -32.58 -12.53 9.01
N ASP A 151 -32.16 -13.77 8.91
CA ASP A 151 -31.06 -14.32 9.73
C ASP A 151 -29.72 -13.73 9.30
N VAL A 152 -29.55 -13.45 8.00
CA VAL A 152 -28.35 -12.79 7.48
C VAL A 152 -28.24 -11.37 8.00
N LEU A 153 -29.33 -10.61 8.03
CA LEU A 153 -29.32 -9.26 8.58
C LEU A 153 -29.05 -9.28 10.08
N GLN A 154 -29.70 -10.20 10.82
CA GLN A 154 -29.46 -10.39 12.24
C GLN A 154 -27.97 -10.63 12.54
N ALA A 155 -27.36 -11.60 11.84
CA ALA A 155 -25.94 -11.92 12.02
C ALA A 155 -25.00 -10.74 11.65
N ALA A 156 -25.31 -9.98 10.60
CA ALA A 156 -24.55 -8.79 10.23
C ALA A 156 -24.62 -7.71 11.29
N CYS A 157 -25.80 -7.47 11.88
CA CYS A 157 -26.00 -6.51 12.96
C CYS A 157 -25.29 -6.94 14.24
N GLU A 158 -25.38 -8.22 14.62
CA GLU A 158 -24.65 -8.78 15.77
C GLU A 158 -23.13 -8.66 15.59
N ALA A 159 -22.61 -8.97 14.41
CA ALA A 159 -21.19 -8.78 14.09
C ALA A 159 -20.76 -7.32 14.16
N ALA A 160 -21.61 -6.39 13.67
CA ALA A 160 -21.33 -4.96 13.71
C ALA A 160 -21.36 -4.39 15.13
N THR A 161 -22.22 -4.92 16.01
CA THR A 161 -22.36 -4.50 17.41
C THR A 161 -21.34 -5.17 18.32
N ALA A 162 -20.76 -6.31 17.93
CA ALA A 162 -19.73 -6.98 18.72
C ALA A 162 -18.64 -5.96 19.13
N PRO A 163 -18.13 -6.05 20.37
CA PRO A 163 -16.99 -5.26 20.77
C PRO A 163 -15.88 -5.52 19.73
N GLN A 164 -15.59 -4.55 18.89
CA GLN A 164 -14.33 -4.60 18.16
C GLN A 164 -13.28 -4.50 19.25
N GLU A 165 -12.43 -5.52 19.36
CA GLU A 165 -11.13 -5.28 19.94
C GLU A 165 -10.62 -4.02 19.26
N VAL A 166 -10.54 -2.94 20.02
CA VAL A 166 -9.89 -1.71 19.55
C VAL A 166 -8.51 -2.22 19.17
N GLN A 167 -8.26 -2.38 17.89
CA GLN A 167 -6.89 -2.50 17.42
C GLN A 167 -6.27 -1.19 17.87
N GLN A 168 -5.70 -1.21 19.06
CA GLN A 168 -4.86 -0.13 19.54
C GLN A 168 -3.89 0.09 18.41
N GLN A 169 -3.94 1.28 17.82
CA GLN A 169 -2.90 1.65 16.87
C GLN A 169 -1.60 1.32 17.59
N PRO A 170 -0.72 0.52 16.97
CA PRO A 170 0.50 0.10 17.63
C PRO A 170 1.17 1.35 18.22
N THR A 171 1.56 1.28 19.46
CA THR A 171 2.28 2.38 20.09
C THR A 171 3.59 2.59 19.32
N LEU A 172 4.20 3.76 19.44
CA LEU A 172 5.51 4.03 18.84
C LEU A 172 6.54 2.97 19.26
N GLU A 173 6.42 2.49 20.51
CA GLU A 173 7.22 1.39 21.06
C GLU A 173 6.96 0.08 20.31
N ASP A 174 5.69 -0.26 20.05
CA ASP A 174 5.31 -1.48 19.33
C ASP A 174 5.77 -1.41 17.87
N GLU A 175 5.61 -0.26 17.22
CA GLU A 175 6.13 -0.01 15.86
C GLU A 175 7.64 -0.15 15.82
N PHE A 176 8.33 0.40 16.81
CA PHE A 176 9.79 0.34 16.89
C PHE A 176 10.29 -1.08 17.18
N LEU A 177 9.64 -1.81 18.09
CA LEU A 177 9.95 -3.22 18.35
C LEU A 177 9.70 -4.11 17.13
N ALA A 178 8.58 -3.89 16.42
CA ALA A 178 8.30 -4.57 15.16
C ALA A 178 9.34 -4.24 14.07
N TYR A 179 9.81 -2.99 14.01
CA TYR A 179 10.91 -2.57 13.13
C TYR A 179 12.22 -3.27 13.50
N LEU A 180 12.58 -3.33 14.79
CA LEU A 180 13.76 -4.03 15.27
C LEU A 180 13.67 -5.54 15.00
N GLY A 181 12.50 -6.15 15.19
CA GLY A 181 12.26 -7.57 14.90
C GLY A 181 12.48 -7.91 13.42
N ARG A 182 11.99 -7.06 12.52
CA ARG A 182 12.24 -7.18 11.07
C ARG A 182 13.71 -6.99 10.73
N ARG A 183 14.38 -6.05 11.37
CA ARG A 183 15.80 -5.72 11.11
C ARG A 183 16.75 -6.72 11.74
N GLY A 184 16.42 -7.28 12.90
CA GLY A 184 17.20 -8.36 13.56
C GLY A 184 17.14 -9.68 12.79
N GLY A 185 16.08 -9.91 12.00
CA GLY A 185 15.92 -11.03 11.08
C GLY A 185 16.44 -10.76 9.65
N ALA A 186 16.64 -9.50 9.27
CA ALA A 186 17.23 -9.14 7.96
C ALA A 186 18.72 -9.49 7.98
N ALA A 187 19.05 -10.67 7.45
CA ALA A 187 20.40 -11.15 7.36
C ALA A 187 21.28 -10.13 6.63
N VAL A 188 22.25 -9.58 7.34
CA VAL A 188 23.32 -8.77 6.74
C VAL A 188 23.98 -9.60 5.64
N MET A 189 24.05 -9.07 4.42
CA MET A 189 24.52 -9.82 3.26
C MET A 189 25.99 -9.51 3.00
N SER A 190 26.87 -10.48 3.19
CA SER A 190 28.26 -10.31 2.87
C SER A 190 28.46 -10.00 1.38
N THR A 191 29.26 -8.98 1.10
CA THR A 191 29.69 -8.64 -0.27
C THR A 191 30.75 -9.63 -0.80
N GLY A 192 31.27 -10.48 0.06
CA GLY A 192 32.42 -11.34 -0.22
C GLY A 192 33.77 -10.62 -0.16
N ILE A 193 33.79 -9.38 0.32
CA ILE A 193 35.01 -8.56 0.45
C ILE A 193 35.09 -8.07 1.90
N ALA A 194 35.90 -8.72 2.70
CA ALA A 194 35.97 -8.52 4.15
C ALA A 194 36.19 -7.06 4.58
N GLY A 195 37.01 -6.29 3.83
CA GLY A 195 37.22 -4.87 4.11
C GLY A 195 36.01 -4.02 3.84
N LEU A 196 35.20 -4.37 2.82
CA LEU A 196 33.94 -3.68 2.46
C LEU A 196 32.86 -4.06 3.47
N ASP A 197 32.75 -5.33 3.82
CA ASP A 197 31.78 -5.79 4.81
C ASP A 197 32.00 -5.10 6.15
N LYS A 198 33.26 -4.97 6.59
CA LYS A 198 33.60 -4.22 7.80
C LYS A 198 33.20 -2.75 7.72
N ALA A 199 33.39 -2.10 6.57
CA ALA A 199 32.99 -0.70 6.36
C ALA A 199 31.46 -0.50 6.27
N LEU A 200 30.71 -1.57 5.99
CA LEU A 200 29.26 -1.61 5.91
C LEU A 200 28.59 -2.25 7.14
N ASP A 201 29.27 -2.26 8.30
CA ASP A 201 28.77 -2.85 9.54
C ASP A 201 28.30 -4.31 9.40
N GLY A 202 29.10 -5.11 8.68
CA GLY A 202 28.88 -6.54 8.45
C GLY A 202 28.47 -6.89 7.01
N GLY A 203 28.08 -5.95 6.18
CA GLY A 203 27.72 -6.16 4.78
C GLY A 203 26.57 -5.29 4.28
N LEU A 204 25.91 -5.74 3.23
CA LEU A 204 24.78 -5.04 2.63
C LEU A 204 23.50 -5.23 3.46
N HIS A 205 22.77 -4.14 3.60
CA HIS A 205 21.44 -4.13 4.21
C HIS A 205 20.40 -3.66 3.18
N ALA A 206 19.12 -3.87 3.46
CA ALA A 206 18.05 -3.26 2.68
C ALA A 206 18.22 -1.74 2.59
N GLY A 207 18.00 -1.20 1.41
CA GLY A 207 18.21 0.22 1.11
C GLY A 207 19.17 0.44 -0.06
N LEU A 208 19.43 1.71 -0.38
CA LEU A 208 20.30 2.11 -1.48
C LEU A 208 21.75 2.32 -1.01
N THR A 209 22.68 1.58 -1.62
CA THR A 209 24.14 1.78 -1.50
C THR A 209 24.66 2.31 -2.84
N VAL A 210 25.34 3.47 -2.84
CA VAL A 210 25.92 4.05 -4.05
C VAL A 210 27.41 3.83 -4.08
N LEU A 211 27.91 3.20 -5.16
CA LEU A 211 29.31 3.01 -5.44
C LEU A 211 29.81 4.09 -6.41
N GLY A 212 30.42 5.14 -5.84
CA GLY A 212 30.98 6.26 -6.60
C GLY A 212 32.46 6.03 -6.96
N ALA A 213 32.83 6.15 -8.23
CA ALA A 213 34.23 6.23 -8.68
C ALA A 213 34.32 6.89 -10.04
N VAL A 214 35.50 7.37 -10.42
CA VAL A 214 35.75 7.83 -11.79
C VAL A 214 35.70 6.67 -12.78
N SER A 215 35.53 6.97 -14.07
CA SER A 215 35.46 5.95 -15.11
C SER A 215 36.73 5.07 -15.13
N SER A 216 36.56 3.80 -15.49
CA SER A 216 37.64 2.79 -15.61
C SER A 216 38.31 2.35 -14.29
N MET A 217 37.79 2.73 -13.14
CA MET A 217 38.29 2.29 -11.82
C MET A 217 37.75 0.92 -11.37
N GLY A 218 37.02 0.22 -12.20
CA GLY A 218 36.54 -1.13 -11.93
C GLY A 218 35.21 -1.24 -11.19
N LYS A 219 34.37 -0.17 -11.17
CA LYS A 219 33.01 -0.20 -10.56
C LYS A 219 32.21 -1.43 -10.97
N THR A 220 32.00 -1.60 -12.25
CA THR A 220 31.26 -2.74 -12.82
C THR A 220 31.85 -4.09 -12.41
N SER A 221 33.18 -4.21 -12.39
CA SER A 221 33.86 -5.45 -12.00
C SER A 221 33.64 -5.79 -10.51
N LEU A 222 33.66 -4.77 -9.63
CA LEU A 222 33.38 -4.91 -8.23
C LEU A 222 31.90 -5.28 -7.98
N MET A 223 30.97 -4.57 -8.62
CA MET A 223 29.54 -4.86 -8.53
C MET A 223 29.22 -6.28 -9.01
N LEU A 224 29.81 -6.68 -10.13
CA LEU A 224 29.63 -8.02 -10.68
C LEU A 224 30.19 -9.11 -9.77
N GLN A 225 31.30 -8.85 -9.06
CA GLN A 225 31.84 -9.77 -8.06
C GLN A 225 30.89 -9.91 -6.86
N MET A 226 30.34 -8.81 -6.35
CA MET A 226 29.35 -8.83 -5.27
C MET A 226 28.07 -9.57 -5.71
N ALA A 227 27.57 -9.30 -6.91
CA ALA A 227 26.42 -9.97 -7.49
C ALA A 227 26.59 -11.50 -7.55
N ASP A 228 27.72 -11.96 -8.06
CA ASP A 228 28.05 -13.40 -8.11
C ASP A 228 28.17 -14.03 -6.72
N THR A 229 28.72 -13.30 -5.75
CA THR A 229 28.84 -13.77 -4.36
C THR A 229 27.49 -13.91 -3.69
N LEU A 230 26.61 -12.91 -3.85
CA LEU A 230 25.26 -12.92 -3.31
C LEU A 230 24.40 -14.04 -3.94
N ALA A 231 24.55 -14.24 -5.26
CA ALA A 231 23.88 -15.32 -5.95
C ALA A 231 24.34 -16.70 -5.47
N ALA A 232 25.66 -16.87 -5.26
CA ALA A 232 26.23 -18.09 -4.69
C ALA A 232 25.75 -18.35 -3.24
N ALA A 233 25.43 -17.28 -2.50
CA ALA A 233 24.84 -17.35 -1.16
C ALA A 233 23.30 -17.55 -1.18
N GLY A 234 22.69 -17.77 -2.35
CA GLY A 234 21.26 -18.08 -2.50
C GLY A 234 20.35 -16.89 -2.74
N ARG A 235 20.88 -15.68 -2.98
CA ARG A 235 20.09 -14.50 -3.31
C ARG A 235 19.75 -14.45 -4.79
N ASN A 236 18.56 -13.96 -5.13
CA ASN A 236 18.17 -13.70 -6.52
C ASN A 236 18.63 -12.29 -6.90
N VAL A 237 19.46 -12.19 -7.90
CA VAL A 237 20.14 -10.95 -8.29
C VAL A 237 19.64 -10.49 -9.65
N LEU A 238 19.07 -9.28 -9.71
CA LEU A 238 18.85 -8.56 -10.95
C LEU A 238 20.00 -7.55 -11.15
N PHE A 239 20.76 -7.72 -12.21
CA PHE A 239 21.82 -6.81 -12.59
C PHE A 239 21.44 -6.08 -13.88
N ILE A 240 21.16 -4.79 -13.78
CA ILE A 240 20.81 -3.93 -14.90
C ILE A 240 22.08 -3.25 -15.40
N THR A 241 22.42 -3.48 -16.65
CA THR A 241 23.60 -2.91 -17.32
C THR A 241 23.20 -2.07 -18.50
N ILE A 242 23.77 -0.87 -18.60
CA ILE A 242 23.54 0.05 -19.72
C ILE A 242 24.86 0.35 -20.45
N GLU A 243 26.02 0.20 -19.75
CA GLU A 243 27.35 0.51 -20.31
C GLU A 243 27.97 -0.71 -20.99
N MET A 244 27.80 -1.91 -20.44
CA MET A 244 28.39 -3.15 -20.94
C MET A 244 27.29 -4.10 -21.42
N SER A 245 27.59 -4.84 -22.48
CA SER A 245 26.68 -5.89 -22.92
C SER A 245 26.58 -7.04 -21.90
N ARG A 246 25.44 -7.69 -21.91
CA ARG A 246 25.19 -8.91 -21.11
C ARG A 246 26.26 -9.97 -21.32
N MET A 247 26.72 -10.17 -22.57
CA MET A 247 27.73 -11.19 -22.90
C MET A 247 29.11 -10.83 -22.34
N GLU A 248 29.47 -9.54 -22.30
CA GLU A 248 30.72 -9.08 -21.69
C GLU A 248 30.72 -9.32 -20.17
N LEU A 249 29.59 -9.09 -19.48
CA LEU A 249 29.46 -9.36 -18.05
C LEU A 249 29.54 -10.86 -17.76
N ILE A 250 28.85 -11.70 -18.55
CA ILE A 250 28.95 -13.16 -18.44
C ILE A 250 30.38 -13.64 -18.62
N ALA A 251 31.07 -13.14 -19.65
CA ALA A 251 32.45 -13.50 -19.92
C ALA A 251 33.39 -13.12 -18.75
N LYS A 252 33.23 -11.91 -18.19
CA LYS A 252 34.01 -11.47 -17.01
C LYS A 252 33.76 -12.35 -15.79
N SER A 253 32.51 -12.72 -15.52
CA SER A 253 32.17 -13.61 -14.40
C SER A 253 32.65 -15.03 -14.62
N ALA A 254 32.49 -15.58 -15.80
CA ALA A 254 32.86 -16.95 -16.11
C ALA A 254 34.38 -17.23 -16.02
N VAL A 255 35.19 -16.22 -16.35
CA VAL A 255 36.66 -16.37 -16.24
C VAL A 255 37.21 -15.98 -14.86
N ARG A 256 36.42 -15.37 -14.00
CA ARG A 256 36.85 -14.95 -12.67
C ARG A 256 37.29 -16.13 -11.82
N GLY A 257 38.54 -16.08 -11.34
CA GLY A 257 39.15 -17.17 -10.58
C GLY A 257 39.73 -18.29 -11.45
N THR A 258 39.72 -18.12 -12.78
CA THR A 258 40.41 -19.02 -13.71
C THR A 258 41.70 -18.38 -14.23
N ARG A 259 42.46 -19.10 -15.04
CA ARG A 259 43.64 -18.55 -15.74
C ARG A 259 43.29 -17.89 -17.08
N GLU A 260 41.99 -17.94 -17.47
CA GLU A 260 41.50 -17.40 -18.74
C GLU A 260 41.25 -15.90 -18.62
N ARG A 261 41.20 -15.22 -19.78
CA ARG A 261 40.86 -13.82 -19.90
C ARG A 261 39.50 -13.70 -20.62
N ALA A 262 38.70 -12.69 -20.28
CA ALA A 262 37.40 -12.46 -20.92
C ALA A 262 37.52 -12.15 -22.41
N ARG A 263 38.57 -11.43 -22.84
CA ARG A 263 38.71 -11.01 -24.24
C ARG A 263 38.85 -12.20 -25.23
N PRO A 264 39.71 -13.21 -25.01
CA PRO A 264 39.77 -14.41 -25.86
C PRO A 264 38.43 -15.18 -25.91
N LEU A 265 37.68 -15.19 -24.79
CA LEU A 265 36.35 -15.81 -24.75
C LEU A 265 35.38 -15.09 -25.67
N LEU A 266 35.33 -13.76 -25.60
CA LEU A 266 34.45 -12.92 -26.42
C LEU A 266 34.85 -12.92 -27.91
N ASP A 267 36.14 -12.97 -28.19
CA ASP A 267 36.65 -13.01 -29.57
C ASP A 267 36.50 -14.39 -30.23
N GLY A 268 35.91 -15.40 -29.54
CA GLY A 268 35.76 -16.74 -30.09
C GLY A 268 37.06 -17.51 -30.27
N LYS A 269 38.12 -17.12 -29.53
CA LYS A 269 39.47 -17.74 -29.65
C LYS A 269 39.66 -18.99 -28.76
N LEU A 270 38.65 -19.32 -27.92
CA LEU A 270 38.65 -20.50 -27.10
C LEU A 270 37.92 -21.67 -27.75
N PRO A 271 38.34 -22.91 -27.59
CA PRO A 271 37.59 -24.09 -28.05
C PRO A 271 36.19 -24.12 -27.43
N GLU A 272 35.21 -24.58 -28.19
CA GLU A 272 33.78 -24.59 -27.79
C GLU A 272 33.57 -25.37 -26.46
N GLU A 273 34.21 -26.51 -26.32
CA GLU A 273 34.15 -27.32 -25.09
C GLU A 273 34.59 -26.53 -23.87
N LYS A 274 35.66 -25.74 -24.01
CA LYS A 274 36.17 -24.87 -22.94
C LYS A 274 35.21 -23.75 -22.61
N VAL A 275 34.59 -23.12 -23.63
CA VAL A 275 33.56 -22.11 -23.45
C VAL A 275 32.37 -22.70 -22.66
N ARG A 276 31.86 -23.87 -23.08
CA ARG A 276 30.78 -24.58 -22.38
C ARG A 276 31.16 -24.90 -20.95
N GLY A 277 32.38 -25.36 -20.69
CA GLY A 277 32.88 -25.64 -19.34
C GLY A 277 32.89 -24.39 -18.44
N LEU A 278 33.41 -23.26 -18.93
CA LEU A 278 33.43 -21.98 -18.20
C LEU A 278 32.02 -21.47 -17.85
N ILE A 279 31.11 -21.49 -18.81
CA ILE A 279 29.72 -21.03 -18.60
C ILE A 279 28.96 -21.96 -17.66
N SER A 280 29.14 -23.28 -17.81
CA SER A 280 28.53 -24.27 -16.90
C SER A 280 29.02 -24.10 -15.45
N ALA A 281 30.32 -23.90 -15.26
CA ALA A 281 30.92 -23.65 -13.94
C ALA A 281 30.40 -22.36 -13.29
N TYR A 282 30.24 -21.28 -14.09
CA TYR A 282 29.63 -20.03 -13.65
C TYR A 282 28.18 -20.24 -13.20
N ARG A 283 27.36 -20.89 -14.04
CA ARG A 283 25.95 -21.18 -13.70
C ARG A 283 25.82 -22.05 -12.45
N LYS A 284 26.68 -23.05 -12.29
CA LYS A 284 26.70 -23.90 -11.10
C LYS A 284 27.07 -23.10 -9.84
N LYS A 285 28.09 -22.23 -9.93
CA LYS A 285 28.54 -21.37 -8.83
C LYS A 285 27.46 -20.42 -8.35
N THR A 286 26.75 -19.76 -9.27
CA THR A 286 25.70 -18.79 -8.95
C THR A 286 24.33 -19.42 -8.73
N GLY A 287 24.20 -20.74 -8.94
CA GLY A 287 22.92 -21.43 -8.91
C GLY A 287 21.92 -20.94 -9.95
N GLY A 288 22.40 -20.22 -10.99
CA GLY A 288 21.56 -19.60 -12.01
C GLY A 288 20.74 -18.40 -11.51
N ARG A 289 21.08 -17.84 -10.35
CA ARG A 289 20.33 -16.76 -9.68
C ARG A 289 20.73 -15.35 -10.09
N VAL A 290 21.55 -15.18 -11.12
CA VAL A 290 21.91 -13.85 -11.67
C VAL A 290 21.17 -13.65 -12.96
N GLU A 291 20.20 -12.74 -12.96
CA GLU A 291 19.57 -12.22 -14.17
C GLU A 291 20.31 -10.94 -14.60
N LEU A 292 20.95 -11.00 -15.76
CA LEU A 292 21.59 -9.85 -16.37
C LEU A 292 20.62 -9.28 -17.39
N TRP A 293 20.19 -8.04 -17.19
CA TRP A 293 19.27 -7.35 -18.07
C TRP A 293 19.94 -6.15 -18.74
N GLU A 294 19.95 -6.17 -20.04
CA GLU A 294 20.40 -5.10 -20.92
C GLU A 294 19.15 -4.52 -21.60
N PRO A 295 18.72 -3.28 -21.25
CA PRO A 295 17.52 -2.70 -21.84
C PRO A 295 17.74 -2.36 -23.31
N ASP A 296 16.80 -2.76 -24.16
CA ASP A 296 16.80 -2.44 -25.60
C ASP A 296 16.31 -1.01 -25.90
N ALA A 297 15.81 -0.32 -24.88
CA ALA A 297 15.27 1.04 -24.97
C ALA A 297 15.82 1.93 -23.85
N LEU A 298 15.55 3.24 -23.95
CA LEU A 298 15.87 4.21 -22.90
C LEU A 298 15.27 3.77 -21.56
N LEU A 299 16.12 3.59 -20.55
CA LEU A 299 15.73 3.22 -19.20
C LEU A 299 15.08 4.40 -18.49
N THR A 300 13.77 4.54 -18.62
CA THR A 300 13.00 5.53 -17.85
C THR A 300 12.73 5.04 -16.44
N PRO A 301 12.46 5.93 -15.46
CA PRO A 301 12.04 5.52 -14.12
C PRO A 301 10.84 4.56 -14.10
N ALA A 302 9.83 4.80 -14.95
CA ALA A 302 8.66 3.93 -15.03
C ALA A 302 9.01 2.50 -15.53
N PHE A 303 9.86 2.40 -16.55
CA PHE A 303 10.29 1.12 -17.09
C PHE A 303 11.21 0.36 -16.13
N LEU A 304 12.00 1.08 -15.34
CA LEU A 304 12.79 0.50 -14.25
C LEU A 304 11.90 -0.04 -13.13
N ASP A 305 10.87 0.72 -12.72
CA ASP A 305 9.89 0.29 -11.70
C ASP A 305 9.18 -1.00 -12.15
N GLU A 306 8.67 -1.04 -13.38
CA GLU A 306 7.99 -2.20 -13.96
C GLU A 306 8.89 -3.45 -13.96
N LYS A 307 10.12 -3.32 -14.46
CA LYS A 307 11.07 -4.45 -14.53
C LYS A 307 11.46 -4.97 -13.17
N VAL A 308 11.76 -4.07 -12.22
CA VAL A 308 12.15 -4.45 -10.86
C VAL A 308 10.98 -5.06 -10.10
N SER A 309 9.78 -4.50 -10.25
CA SER A 309 8.56 -5.04 -9.63
C SER A 309 8.27 -6.46 -10.12
N ALA A 310 8.29 -6.68 -11.44
CA ALA A 310 8.10 -8.01 -12.02
C ALA A 310 9.15 -9.04 -11.55
N PHE A 311 10.40 -8.61 -11.38
CA PHE A 311 11.44 -9.48 -10.85
C PHE A 311 11.19 -9.84 -9.37
N CYS A 312 10.84 -8.85 -8.54
CA CYS A 312 10.57 -9.05 -7.11
C CYS A 312 9.35 -9.91 -6.84
N GLU A 313 8.32 -9.85 -7.69
CA GLU A 313 7.14 -10.70 -7.60
C GLU A 313 7.43 -12.18 -7.90
N GLN A 314 8.44 -12.45 -8.74
CA GLN A 314 8.80 -13.81 -9.14
C GLN A 314 9.90 -14.44 -8.28
N HIS A 315 10.62 -13.64 -7.50
CA HIS A 315 11.82 -14.08 -6.81
C HIS A 315 11.85 -13.63 -5.34
N GLU A 316 12.07 -14.57 -4.45
CA GLU A 316 12.32 -14.28 -3.04
C GLU A 316 13.72 -13.71 -2.82
N ASN A 317 13.86 -12.87 -1.78
CA ASN A 317 15.16 -12.28 -1.38
C ASN A 317 15.89 -11.58 -2.54
N PRO A 318 15.26 -10.65 -3.25
CA PRO A 318 15.84 -9.97 -4.39
C PRO A 318 16.95 -9.01 -3.99
N VAL A 319 17.94 -8.84 -4.88
CA VAL A 319 18.99 -7.83 -4.79
C VAL A 319 19.13 -7.16 -6.16
N LEU A 320 19.14 -5.84 -6.18
CA LEU A 320 19.26 -5.05 -7.41
C LEU A 320 20.66 -4.44 -7.55
N PHE A 321 21.29 -4.63 -8.72
CA PHE A 321 22.45 -3.88 -9.16
C PHE A 321 22.10 -3.02 -10.37
N LEU A 322 22.51 -1.75 -10.34
CA LEU A 322 22.28 -0.79 -11.44
C LEU A 322 23.59 -0.14 -11.87
N ASP A 323 24.03 -0.40 -13.07
CA ASP A 323 25.27 0.13 -13.66
C ASP A 323 24.97 0.96 -14.90
N TYR A 324 24.88 2.30 -14.83
CA TYR A 324 25.00 3.21 -13.68
C TYR A 324 23.88 4.25 -13.65
N LEU A 325 23.73 4.98 -12.54
CA LEU A 325 22.60 5.88 -12.24
C LEU A 325 22.36 6.97 -13.28
N GLN A 326 23.42 7.57 -13.83
CA GLN A 326 23.31 8.69 -14.76
C GLN A 326 22.79 8.31 -16.15
N LEU A 327 22.65 7.02 -16.45
CA LEU A 327 22.06 6.54 -17.71
C LEU A 327 20.54 6.34 -17.62
N VAL A 328 19.94 6.55 -16.46
CA VAL A 328 18.48 6.59 -16.33
C VAL A 328 17.97 7.86 -17.03
N ALA A 329 17.07 7.67 -17.98
CA ALA A 329 16.52 8.77 -18.78
C ALA A 329 15.62 9.69 -17.94
N PRO A 330 15.47 10.97 -18.34
CA PRO A 330 14.59 11.90 -17.65
C PRO A 330 13.13 11.41 -17.70
N ALA A 331 12.43 11.48 -16.54
CA ALA A 331 11.03 11.11 -16.41
C ALA A 331 10.10 12.03 -17.22
N ARG A 332 10.53 13.26 -17.50
CA ARG A 332 9.81 14.27 -18.31
C ARG A 332 10.79 15.07 -19.15
N ALA A 333 10.33 15.53 -20.32
CA ALA A 333 11.11 16.44 -21.15
C ALA A 333 11.43 17.74 -20.41
N GLY A 334 12.66 18.26 -20.58
CA GLY A 334 13.11 19.51 -19.97
C GLY A 334 13.72 19.41 -18.56
N MET A 335 13.83 18.20 -18.00
CA MET A 335 14.55 18.00 -16.75
C MET A 335 16.07 18.19 -16.94
N THR A 336 16.72 18.83 -15.98
CA THR A 336 18.19 18.90 -15.93
C THR A 336 18.77 17.54 -15.54
N GLU A 337 20.06 17.31 -15.81
CA GLU A 337 20.75 16.07 -15.38
C GLU A 337 20.63 15.83 -13.87
N LYS A 338 20.75 16.89 -13.06
CA LYS A 338 20.57 16.81 -11.61
C LYS A 338 19.17 16.35 -11.24
N GLN A 339 18.12 16.98 -11.79
CA GLN A 339 16.73 16.62 -11.54
C GLN A 339 16.44 15.17 -11.95
N THR A 340 17.02 14.73 -13.06
CA THR A 340 16.90 13.35 -13.54
C THR A 340 17.55 12.36 -12.55
N ALA A 341 18.77 12.65 -12.09
CA ALA A 341 19.45 11.81 -11.11
C ALA A 341 18.71 11.79 -9.76
N ASP A 342 18.22 12.93 -9.29
CA ASP A 342 17.45 13.02 -8.04
C ASP A 342 16.16 12.19 -8.13
N ALA A 343 15.44 12.25 -9.26
CA ALA A 343 14.24 11.46 -9.50
C ALA A 343 14.54 9.95 -9.56
N ALA A 344 15.62 9.54 -10.22
CA ALA A 344 16.06 8.15 -10.27
C ALA A 344 16.42 7.62 -8.88
N VAL A 345 17.18 8.40 -8.08
CA VAL A 345 17.54 8.04 -6.70
C VAL A 345 16.30 7.92 -5.82
N ALA A 346 15.35 8.85 -5.92
CA ALA A 346 14.12 8.82 -5.14
C ALA A 346 13.31 7.55 -5.45
N MET A 347 13.13 7.22 -6.71
CA MET A 347 12.41 6.03 -7.17
C MET A 347 13.11 4.75 -6.71
N ILE A 348 14.43 4.64 -6.87
CA ILE A 348 15.21 3.47 -6.43
C ILE A 348 15.11 3.28 -4.90
N LYS A 349 15.15 4.37 -4.11
CA LYS A 349 14.91 4.30 -2.67
C LYS A 349 13.51 3.78 -2.34
N GLN A 350 12.52 4.18 -3.11
CA GLN A 350 11.14 3.71 -2.93
C GLN A 350 11.03 2.21 -3.23
N LEU A 351 11.66 1.73 -4.31
CA LEU A 351 11.73 0.30 -4.63
C LEU A 351 12.44 -0.50 -3.53
N ALA A 352 13.59 -0.03 -3.07
CA ALA A 352 14.34 -0.67 -2.00
C ALA A 352 13.51 -0.82 -0.71
N ARG A 353 12.66 0.19 -0.38
CA ARG A 353 11.75 0.14 0.77
C ARG A 353 10.56 -0.78 0.53
N ARG A 354 9.94 -0.71 -0.67
CA ARG A 354 8.76 -1.51 -1.03
C ARG A 354 9.03 -3.01 -0.91
N TYR A 355 10.22 -3.44 -1.35
CA TYR A 355 10.61 -4.85 -1.40
C TYR A 355 11.60 -5.26 -0.30
N ASP A 356 11.92 -4.37 0.65
CA ASP A 356 12.90 -4.58 1.72
C ASP A 356 14.22 -5.19 1.21
N MET A 357 14.73 -4.67 0.08
CA MET A 357 15.86 -5.23 -0.65
C MET A 357 17.07 -4.30 -0.69
N PRO A 358 18.31 -4.85 -0.74
CA PRO A 358 19.49 -4.07 -1.08
C PRO A 358 19.46 -3.65 -2.54
N VAL A 359 19.80 -2.40 -2.78
CA VAL A 359 20.07 -1.86 -4.11
C VAL A 359 21.46 -1.28 -4.16
N ILE A 360 22.29 -1.73 -5.08
CA ILE A 360 23.63 -1.25 -5.30
C ILE A 360 23.66 -0.54 -6.65
N ALA A 361 23.89 0.77 -6.64
CA ALA A 361 23.93 1.58 -7.84
C ALA A 361 25.31 2.18 -8.05
N ALA A 362 25.87 2.04 -9.25
CA ALA A 362 27.09 2.73 -9.63
C ALA A 362 26.80 4.21 -9.92
N SER A 363 27.74 5.09 -9.57
CA SER A 363 27.74 6.48 -9.95
C SER A 363 29.10 6.87 -10.52
N SER A 364 29.10 7.54 -11.67
CA SER A 364 30.33 8.05 -12.28
C SER A 364 30.65 9.44 -11.68
N LEU A 365 31.82 9.58 -11.09
CA LEU A 365 32.30 10.84 -10.54
C LEU A 365 33.08 11.63 -11.60
N ASN A 366 32.97 12.96 -11.55
CA ASN A 366 33.74 13.83 -12.42
C ASN A 366 35.24 13.72 -12.07
N ARG A 367 36.12 13.66 -13.06
CA ARG A 367 37.57 13.61 -12.88
C ARG A 367 38.15 14.80 -12.16
N GLU A 368 37.51 15.97 -12.25
CA GLU A 368 37.92 17.18 -11.53
C GLU A 368 37.77 17.06 -10.01
N ALA A 369 36.85 16.24 -9.53
CA ALA A 369 36.68 15.96 -8.10
C ALA A 369 37.76 15.01 -7.53
N TYR A 370 38.53 14.36 -8.39
CA TYR A 370 39.60 13.44 -7.98
C TYR A 370 40.96 14.14 -8.00
N ARG A 371 41.40 14.62 -6.82
CA ARG A 371 42.76 15.14 -6.67
C ARG A 371 43.70 14.01 -6.15
N PRO A 372 44.89 13.81 -6.75
CA PRO A 372 45.87 12.89 -6.21
C PRO A 372 46.22 13.27 -4.77
N GLY A 373 46.09 12.35 -3.84
CA GLY A 373 46.34 12.57 -2.40
C GLY A 373 45.13 12.89 -1.55
N SER A 374 43.92 13.04 -2.11
CA SER A 374 42.68 13.00 -1.31
C SER A 374 42.49 11.57 -0.80
N ALA A 375 42.13 11.44 0.47
CA ALA A 375 41.74 10.16 1.06
C ALA A 375 40.69 9.46 0.19
N ALA A 376 40.73 8.12 0.13
CA ALA A 376 39.78 7.34 -0.62
C ALA A 376 38.35 7.92 -0.44
N LEU A 377 37.66 8.15 -1.56
CA LEU A 377 36.31 8.70 -1.52
C LEU A 377 35.45 7.81 -0.61
N PRO A 378 34.79 8.37 0.40
CA PRO A 378 34.01 7.59 1.32
C PRO A 378 32.87 6.89 0.58
N ILE A 379 32.57 5.66 0.95
CA ILE A 379 31.36 4.97 0.54
C ILE A 379 30.20 5.63 1.26
N PHE A 380 29.40 6.42 0.55
CA PHE A 380 28.21 7.04 1.12
C PHE A 380 27.07 6.03 1.14
N ARG A 381 26.69 5.61 2.33
CA ARG A 381 25.43 4.91 2.57
C ARG A 381 24.35 5.95 2.74
N LEU A 382 23.46 6.09 1.76
CA LEU A 382 22.24 6.84 1.94
C LEU A 382 21.25 5.98 2.75
N GLY A 383 21.42 6.01 4.07
CA GLY A 383 20.48 5.37 4.98
C GLY A 383 19.13 6.08 5.01
N PRO A 384 18.09 5.48 5.62
CA PRO A 384 16.77 6.10 5.72
C PRO A 384 16.74 7.39 6.56
N PHE A 385 17.85 7.80 7.18
CA PHE A 385 17.96 8.90 8.14
C PHE A 385 19.02 9.95 7.82
N SER A 386 19.53 10.05 6.60
CA SER A 386 20.30 11.23 6.23
C SER A 386 19.35 12.30 5.71
N LEU A 387 19.04 13.28 6.57
CA LEU A 387 18.53 14.61 6.21
C LEU A 387 19.56 15.37 5.37
#